data_ea88c72bfc2dac351412c8bf5cfb847b
#
_entry.id   ea88c72bfc2dac351412c8bf5cfb847b
#
_cell.length_a   1.000
_cell.length_b   1.000
_cell.length_c   1.000
_cell.angle_alpha   90.00
_cell.angle_beta   90.00
_cell.angle_gamma   90.00
#
_symmetry.space_group_name_H-M   'P 1'
#
loop_
_entity.id
_entity.type
_entity.pdbx_description
1 polymer ?
#
loop_
_entity_poly.entity_id
_entity_poly.type
_entity_poly.pdbx_seq_one_letter_code
_entity_poly.pdbx_strand_id
1 'polypeptide(L)'
;MRKVGGKDLDIIIETHSYPDMNTGIQLGERLESLGIYYYEEPCNPLNVDNMLEIHKALPRIALASGERIYTRWGFRQFLEKHVLQVIQPDLTICGGISETKKICDMANIYDAAVQLHICGGPIATAASLQVEAVIPNFLIHEVHEGAIKKDMRDLGMYEDIKPVNGAYEVPDRPGIGQELSKKALDEAVNVYTCQ
;
A
#
# COMPACT_ATOMS: atom_id res chain seq x y z
N MET A 1 15.42 -12.66 -9.74
CA MET A 1 14.13 -13.16 -9.26
C MET A 1 13.41 -14.01 -10.30
N ARG A 2 13.03 -13.51 -11.47
CA ARG A 2 12.30 -14.27 -12.50
C ARG A 2 12.96 -15.60 -12.90
N LYS A 3 14.31 -15.62 -13.06
CA LYS A 3 15.07 -16.85 -13.41
C LYS A 3 14.99 -17.94 -12.33
N VAL A 4 14.84 -17.56 -11.05
CA VAL A 4 14.79 -18.50 -9.92
C VAL A 4 13.35 -18.84 -9.56
N GLY A 5 12.46 -17.85 -9.52
CA GLY A 5 11.05 -18.01 -9.13
C GLY A 5 10.14 -18.58 -10.23
N GLY A 6 10.65 -18.66 -11.46
CA GLY A 6 9.83 -19.13 -12.59
C GLY A 6 8.77 -18.12 -13.04
N LYS A 7 7.90 -18.54 -13.95
CA LYS A 7 6.86 -17.69 -14.57
C LYS A 7 5.67 -17.42 -13.61
N ASP A 8 5.47 -18.29 -12.65
CA ASP A 8 4.29 -18.26 -11.76
C ASP A 8 4.52 -17.39 -10.49
N LEU A 9 5.73 -16.83 -10.34
CA LEU A 9 6.02 -15.89 -9.27
C LEU A 9 5.60 -14.47 -9.70
N ASP A 10 4.68 -13.86 -9.01
CA ASP A 10 4.38 -12.44 -9.17
C ASP A 10 5.54 -11.59 -8.60
N ILE A 11 6.00 -10.64 -9.39
CA ILE A 11 7.11 -9.76 -9.04
C ILE A 11 6.64 -8.34 -9.12
N ILE A 12 6.70 -7.64 -7.99
CA ILE A 12 6.49 -6.21 -7.89
C ILE A 12 7.86 -5.54 -7.91
N ILE A 13 7.98 -4.45 -8.63
CA ILE A 13 9.17 -3.61 -8.63
C ILE A 13 8.80 -2.26 -8.06
N GLU A 14 9.38 -1.94 -6.93
CA GLU A 14 9.27 -0.64 -6.29
C GLU A 14 10.55 0.16 -6.51
N THR A 15 10.39 1.45 -6.81
CA THR A 15 11.50 2.40 -6.97
C THR A 15 11.43 3.61 -6.05
N HIS A 16 10.43 3.61 -5.15
CA HIS A 16 10.33 4.55 -4.03
C HIS A 16 10.46 6.02 -4.44
N SER A 17 9.86 6.39 -5.58
CA SER A 17 9.87 7.74 -6.16
C SER A 17 11.27 8.31 -6.51
N TYR A 18 12.34 7.51 -6.49
CA TYR A 18 13.69 7.97 -6.80
C TYR A 18 13.93 8.33 -8.27
N PRO A 19 13.38 7.60 -9.27
CA PRO A 19 13.62 7.94 -10.67
C PRO A 19 12.97 9.27 -11.06
N ASP A 20 13.59 9.97 -11.98
CA ASP A 20 12.88 10.93 -12.80
C ASP A 20 12.02 10.22 -13.87
N MET A 21 11.19 10.96 -14.58
CA MET A 21 10.29 10.42 -15.61
C MET A 21 11.04 9.61 -16.67
N ASN A 22 12.15 10.12 -17.19
CA ASN A 22 12.90 9.44 -18.26
C ASN A 22 13.55 8.15 -17.76
N THR A 23 14.14 8.19 -16.57
CA THR A 23 14.74 7.02 -15.92
C THR A 23 13.67 5.98 -15.60
N GLY A 24 12.49 6.42 -15.14
CA GLY A 24 11.33 5.56 -14.89
C GLY A 24 10.88 4.81 -16.15
N ILE A 25 10.79 5.51 -17.29
CA ILE A 25 10.46 4.90 -18.58
C ILE A 25 11.53 3.88 -19.00
N GLN A 26 12.81 4.26 -19.01
CA GLN A 26 13.89 3.39 -19.41
C GLN A 26 13.99 2.12 -18.55
N LEU A 27 13.74 2.24 -17.26
CA LEU A 27 13.69 1.09 -16.36
C LEU A 27 12.49 0.21 -16.68
N GLY A 28 11.30 0.80 -16.82
CA GLY A 28 10.07 0.09 -17.17
C GLY A 28 10.17 -0.71 -18.48
N GLU A 29 10.75 -0.13 -19.52
CA GLU A 29 11.00 -0.83 -20.79
C GLU A 29 11.82 -2.11 -20.60
N ARG A 30 12.82 -2.09 -19.71
CA ARG A 30 13.62 -3.27 -19.38
C ARG A 30 12.87 -4.29 -18.52
N LEU A 31 11.93 -3.83 -17.69
CA LEU A 31 11.13 -4.67 -16.81
C LEU A 31 10.00 -5.38 -17.57
N GLU A 32 9.52 -4.83 -18.67
CA GLU A 32 8.38 -5.34 -19.41
C GLU A 32 8.55 -6.81 -19.83
N SER A 33 9.73 -7.18 -20.34
CA SER A 33 10.04 -8.56 -20.73
C SER A 33 10.07 -9.56 -19.57
N LEU A 34 10.13 -9.07 -18.35
CA LEU A 34 10.16 -9.89 -17.14
C LEU A 34 8.76 -10.27 -16.64
N GLY A 35 7.69 -9.69 -17.20
CA GLY A 35 6.31 -9.96 -16.80
C GLY A 35 6.08 -9.62 -15.33
N ILE A 36 6.43 -8.40 -14.92
CA ILE A 36 6.20 -7.92 -13.56
C ILE A 36 4.70 -7.72 -13.31
N TYR A 37 4.28 -7.83 -12.05
CA TYR A 37 2.88 -7.68 -11.65
C TYR A 37 2.44 -6.22 -11.72
N TYR A 38 3.21 -5.33 -11.11
CA TYR A 38 3.12 -3.88 -11.31
C TYR A 38 4.45 -3.18 -10.99
N TYR A 39 4.54 -1.93 -11.40
CA TYR A 39 5.67 -1.03 -11.19
C TYR A 39 5.24 0.10 -10.26
N GLU A 40 5.80 0.11 -9.07
CA GLU A 40 5.45 1.02 -7.98
C GLU A 40 6.38 2.22 -7.95
N GLU A 41 5.78 3.39 -7.76
CA GLU A 41 6.45 4.69 -7.62
C GLU A 41 7.53 4.97 -8.67
N PRO A 42 7.24 4.81 -9.96
CA PRO A 42 8.24 4.95 -11.04
C PRO A 42 8.78 6.38 -11.20
N CYS A 43 8.16 7.37 -10.53
CA CYS A 43 8.63 8.75 -10.40
C CYS A 43 7.98 9.43 -9.19
N ASN A 44 8.36 10.68 -8.93
CA ASN A 44 7.76 11.48 -7.87
C ASN A 44 6.24 11.62 -8.06
N PRO A 45 5.41 11.23 -7.07
CA PRO A 45 3.95 11.23 -7.18
C PRO A 45 3.32 12.64 -7.12
N LEU A 46 4.09 13.69 -6.81
CA LEU A 46 3.55 15.06 -6.77
C LEU A 46 3.26 15.64 -8.16
N ASN A 47 3.72 14.98 -9.22
CA ASN A 47 3.47 15.39 -10.59
C ASN A 47 2.77 14.27 -11.38
N VAL A 48 1.45 14.38 -11.45
CA VAL A 48 0.61 13.40 -12.17
C VAL A 48 0.90 13.36 -13.67
N ASP A 49 1.34 14.47 -14.26
CA ASP A 49 1.61 14.51 -15.71
C ASP A 49 2.86 13.71 -16.07
N ASN A 50 3.89 13.72 -15.22
CA ASN A 50 5.04 12.83 -15.39
C ASN A 50 4.63 11.35 -15.31
N MET A 51 3.76 11.00 -14.35
CA MET A 51 3.25 9.63 -14.22
C MET A 51 2.40 9.24 -15.45
N LEU A 52 1.63 10.17 -15.99
CA LEU A 52 0.85 9.97 -17.21
C LEU A 52 1.74 9.70 -18.43
N GLU A 53 2.86 10.39 -18.56
CA GLU A 53 3.81 10.14 -19.66
C GLU A 53 4.49 8.77 -19.51
N ILE A 54 4.82 8.35 -18.28
CA ILE A 54 5.31 6.99 -18.01
C ILE A 54 4.24 5.94 -18.40
N HIS A 55 2.98 6.14 -17.98
CA HIS A 55 1.88 5.25 -18.32
C HIS A 55 1.68 5.11 -19.85
N LYS A 56 1.74 6.22 -20.58
CA LYS A 56 1.65 6.20 -22.06
C LYS A 56 2.82 5.45 -22.71
N ALA A 57 4.02 5.61 -22.16
CA ALA A 57 5.22 4.93 -22.68
C ALA A 57 5.22 3.43 -22.35
N LEU A 58 4.58 3.02 -21.27
CA LEU A 58 4.56 1.64 -20.76
C LEU A 58 3.13 1.05 -20.70
N PRO A 59 2.40 0.97 -21.80
CA PRO A 59 0.96 0.63 -21.78
C PRO A 59 0.66 -0.82 -21.35
N ARG A 60 1.67 -1.67 -21.24
CA ARG A 60 1.54 -3.07 -20.78
C ARG A 60 1.99 -3.30 -19.35
N ILE A 61 2.47 -2.27 -18.68
CA ILE A 61 2.87 -2.34 -17.26
C ILE A 61 1.83 -1.61 -16.43
N ALA A 62 1.23 -2.30 -15.47
CA ALA A 62 0.41 -1.67 -14.46
C ALA A 62 1.26 -0.76 -13.57
N LEU A 63 0.87 0.49 -13.38
CA LEU A 63 1.53 1.40 -12.47
C LEU A 63 0.81 1.44 -11.13
N ALA A 64 1.59 1.49 -10.05
CA ALA A 64 1.11 1.63 -8.68
C ALA A 64 1.74 2.85 -7.99
N SER A 65 0.96 3.51 -7.14
CA SER A 65 1.44 4.57 -6.25
C SER A 65 0.36 4.98 -5.25
N GLY A 66 0.74 5.65 -4.17
CA GLY A 66 -0.26 6.19 -3.25
C GLY A 66 0.23 6.49 -1.85
N GLU A 67 1.31 5.89 -1.39
CA GLU A 67 1.82 6.02 -0.03
C GLU A 67 2.12 7.47 0.39
N ARG A 68 2.43 8.35 -0.58
CA ARG A 68 2.73 9.78 -0.38
C ARG A 68 1.62 10.70 -0.84
N ILE A 69 0.44 10.15 -1.18
CA ILE A 69 -0.71 10.93 -1.66
C ILE A 69 -1.72 11.11 -0.53
N TYR A 70 -2.11 12.36 -0.31
CA TYR A 70 -3.04 12.71 0.77
C TYR A 70 -4.45 12.89 0.24
N THR A 71 -5.43 12.34 0.94
CA THR A 71 -6.85 12.54 0.75
C THR A 71 -7.39 12.21 -0.66
N ARG A 72 -8.73 12.14 -0.80
CA ARG A 72 -9.41 11.98 -2.09
C ARG A 72 -8.99 13.00 -3.14
N TRP A 73 -8.71 14.22 -2.71
CA TRP A 73 -8.34 15.32 -3.62
C TRP A 73 -6.99 15.05 -4.30
N GLY A 74 -6.03 14.48 -3.58
CA GLY A 74 -4.76 14.06 -4.15
C GLY A 74 -4.92 12.91 -5.13
N PHE A 75 -5.66 11.85 -4.74
CA PHE A 75 -5.89 10.67 -5.57
C PHE A 75 -6.72 10.96 -6.82
N ARG A 76 -7.67 11.91 -6.73
CA ARG A 76 -8.61 12.23 -7.81
C ARG A 76 -7.94 12.41 -9.16
N GLN A 77 -6.89 13.21 -9.24
CA GLN A 77 -6.22 13.53 -10.50
C GLN A 77 -5.58 12.29 -11.17
N PHE A 78 -5.09 11.33 -10.39
CA PHE A 78 -4.54 10.08 -10.92
C PHE A 78 -5.64 9.15 -11.45
N LEU A 79 -6.76 9.09 -10.77
CA LEU A 79 -7.91 8.28 -11.16
C LEU A 79 -8.60 8.85 -12.40
N GLU A 80 -8.89 10.16 -12.43
CA GLU A 80 -9.51 10.83 -13.61
C GLU A 80 -8.68 10.68 -14.88
N LYS A 81 -7.36 10.60 -14.77
CA LYS A 81 -6.45 10.38 -15.89
C LYS A 81 -6.16 8.90 -16.18
N HIS A 82 -6.73 7.98 -15.40
CA HIS A 82 -6.50 6.51 -15.48
C HIS A 82 -5.00 6.13 -15.47
N VAL A 83 -4.21 6.84 -14.69
CA VAL A 83 -2.76 6.66 -14.65
C VAL A 83 -2.33 5.46 -13.83
N LEU A 84 -3.06 5.20 -12.73
CA LEU A 84 -2.76 4.11 -11.80
C LEU A 84 -3.77 2.97 -11.94
N GLN A 85 -3.27 1.76 -12.13
CA GLN A 85 -4.07 0.53 -12.09
C GLN A 85 -4.15 -0.04 -10.69
N VAL A 86 -3.19 0.31 -9.83
CA VAL A 86 -3.19 -0.01 -8.40
C VAL A 86 -2.96 1.25 -7.60
N ILE A 87 -3.84 1.55 -6.66
CA ILE A 87 -3.63 2.65 -5.71
C ILE A 87 -3.21 2.10 -4.35
N GLN A 88 -2.33 2.83 -3.68
CA GLN A 88 -1.68 2.39 -2.44
C GLN A 88 -1.79 3.45 -1.32
N PRO A 89 -3.03 3.83 -0.93
CA PRO A 89 -3.18 4.79 0.16
C PRO A 89 -2.70 4.18 1.49
N ASP A 90 -1.91 4.94 2.24
CA ASP A 90 -1.58 4.61 3.62
C ASP A 90 -2.59 5.28 4.56
N LEU A 91 -3.32 4.51 5.33
CA LEU A 91 -4.36 5.04 6.21
C LEU A 91 -3.81 5.93 7.34
N THR A 92 -2.53 5.76 7.71
CA THR A 92 -1.88 6.59 8.72
C THR A 92 -1.48 7.97 8.17
N ILE A 93 -1.46 8.11 6.84
CA ILE A 93 -1.01 9.30 6.11
C ILE A 93 -2.16 9.98 5.36
N CYS A 94 -2.97 9.22 4.62
CA CYS A 94 -3.94 9.78 3.68
C CYS A 94 -5.19 10.38 4.33
N GLY A 95 -5.37 10.24 5.65
CA GLY A 95 -6.50 10.86 6.39
C GLY A 95 -7.33 9.91 7.24
N GLY A 96 -6.78 8.73 7.59
CA GLY A 96 -7.40 7.75 8.47
C GLY A 96 -8.38 6.80 7.77
N ILE A 97 -8.99 5.91 8.55
CA ILE A 97 -9.87 4.83 8.07
C ILE A 97 -10.98 5.35 7.16
N SER A 98 -11.70 6.38 7.58
CA SER A 98 -12.85 6.92 6.84
C SER A 98 -12.46 7.54 5.50
N GLU A 99 -11.32 8.23 5.45
CA GLU A 99 -10.84 8.82 4.20
C GLU A 99 -10.29 7.75 3.27
N THR A 100 -9.54 6.77 3.80
CA THR A 100 -9.05 5.61 3.03
C THR A 100 -10.21 4.87 2.35
N LYS A 101 -11.29 4.57 3.11
CA LYS A 101 -12.47 3.91 2.54
C LYS A 101 -13.07 4.71 1.37
N LYS A 102 -13.17 6.04 1.50
CA LYS A 102 -13.68 6.91 0.42
C LYS A 102 -12.74 6.96 -0.79
N ILE A 103 -11.42 6.92 -0.57
CA ILE A 103 -10.43 6.82 -1.65
C ILE A 103 -10.62 5.50 -2.41
N CYS A 104 -10.76 4.39 -1.69
CA CYS A 104 -10.97 3.06 -2.28
C CYS A 104 -12.29 2.98 -3.06
N ASP A 105 -13.38 3.53 -2.52
CA ASP A 105 -14.68 3.60 -3.21
C ASP A 105 -14.59 4.44 -4.50
N MET A 106 -13.89 5.55 -4.46
CA MET A 106 -13.64 6.37 -5.64
C MET A 106 -12.80 5.60 -6.67
N ALA A 107 -11.74 4.91 -6.24
CA ALA A 107 -10.89 4.10 -7.12
C ALA A 107 -11.66 2.98 -7.82
N ASN A 108 -12.63 2.36 -7.13
CA ASN A 108 -13.48 1.33 -7.70
C ASN A 108 -14.31 1.81 -8.91
N ILE A 109 -14.69 3.08 -8.94
CA ILE A 109 -15.42 3.68 -10.07
C ILE A 109 -14.53 3.80 -11.32
N TYR A 110 -13.21 3.88 -11.12
CA TYR A 110 -12.21 4.00 -12.19
C TYR A 110 -11.48 2.68 -12.49
N ASP A 111 -12.02 1.54 -12.02
CA ASP A 111 -11.44 0.20 -12.20
C ASP A 111 -10.00 0.06 -11.65
N ALA A 112 -9.61 0.90 -10.69
CA ALA A 112 -8.33 0.78 -10.02
C ALA A 112 -8.41 -0.17 -8.81
N ALA A 113 -7.50 -1.13 -8.77
CA ALA A 113 -7.36 -2.05 -7.64
C ALA A 113 -6.68 -1.35 -6.45
N VAL A 114 -6.82 -1.92 -5.27
CA VAL A 114 -6.25 -1.39 -4.02
C VAL A 114 -5.32 -2.40 -3.37
N GLN A 115 -4.11 -1.98 -3.13
CA GLN A 115 -3.21 -2.52 -2.12
C GLN A 115 -2.92 -1.38 -1.14
N LEU A 116 -3.35 -1.46 0.10
CA LEU A 116 -3.00 -0.43 1.07
C LEU A 116 -1.49 -0.47 1.36
N HIS A 117 -0.83 0.69 1.38
CA HIS A 117 0.54 0.79 1.88
C HIS A 117 0.53 0.62 3.40
N ILE A 118 1.36 -0.30 3.90
CA ILE A 118 1.41 -0.65 5.33
C ILE A 118 2.87 -0.74 5.78
N CYS A 119 3.48 0.39 6.08
CA CYS A 119 4.83 0.49 6.65
C CYS A 119 4.80 0.87 8.14
N GLY A 120 3.69 0.57 8.82
CA GLY A 120 3.46 0.90 10.23
C GLY A 120 3.58 -0.31 11.17
N GLY A 121 3.26 -0.05 12.42
CA GLY A 121 3.22 -1.09 13.45
C GLY A 121 1.89 -1.87 13.48
N PRO A 122 1.65 -2.68 14.53
CA PRO A 122 0.49 -3.57 14.61
C PRO A 122 -0.86 -2.85 14.59
N ILE A 123 -0.91 -1.58 15.00
CA ILE A 123 -2.14 -0.76 14.93
C ILE A 123 -2.48 -0.45 13.47
N ALA A 124 -1.49 -0.04 12.67
CA ALA A 124 -1.70 0.24 11.25
C ALA A 124 -2.13 -1.03 10.51
N THR A 125 -1.46 -2.17 10.76
CA THR A 125 -1.82 -3.47 10.18
C THR A 125 -3.27 -3.84 10.48
N ALA A 126 -3.69 -3.78 11.75
CA ALA A 126 -5.05 -4.12 12.15
C ALA A 126 -6.10 -3.20 11.52
N ALA A 127 -5.84 -1.90 11.51
CA ALA A 127 -6.75 -0.92 10.90
C ALA A 127 -6.86 -1.12 9.38
N SER A 128 -5.75 -1.45 8.70
CA SER A 128 -5.75 -1.76 7.26
C SER A 128 -6.58 -3.00 6.94
N LEU A 129 -6.43 -4.07 7.71
CA LEU A 129 -7.24 -5.29 7.56
C LEU A 129 -8.74 -5.01 7.64
N GLN A 130 -9.18 -4.11 8.53
CA GLN A 130 -10.60 -3.72 8.63
C GLN A 130 -11.09 -2.99 7.37
N VAL A 131 -10.26 -2.13 6.78
CA VAL A 131 -10.61 -1.43 5.53
C VAL A 131 -10.61 -2.40 4.36
N GLU A 132 -9.59 -3.24 4.25
CA GLU A 132 -9.43 -4.23 3.17
C GLU A 132 -10.60 -5.23 3.14
N ALA A 133 -11.14 -5.60 4.29
CA ALA A 133 -12.28 -6.50 4.40
C ALA A 133 -13.59 -5.92 3.83
N VAL A 134 -13.69 -4.60 3.65
CA VAL A 134 -14.95 -3.92 3.25
C VAL A 134 -14.85 -3.13 1.95
N ILE A 135 -13.75 -3.26 1.21
CA ILE A 135 -13.59 -2.65 -0.11
C ILE A 135 -13.77 -3.69 -1.22
N PRO A 136 -14.47 -3.35 -2.32
CA PRO A 136 -14.76 -4.32 -3.38
C PRO A 136 -13.56 -4.57 -4.32
N ASN A 137 -12.59 -3.67 -4.34
CA ASN A 137 -11.45 -3.65 -5.24
C ASN A 137 -10.12 -3.98 -4.55
N PHE A 138 -10.18 -4.72 -3.43
CA PHE A 138 -9.00 -5.24 -2.74
C PHE A 138 -8.20 -6.18 -3.65
N LEU A 139 -6.87 -5.98 -3.70
CA LEU A 139 -5.96 -6.78 -4.49
C LEU A 139 -5.13 -7.73 -3.60
N ILE A 140 -4.30 -7.17 -2.77
CA ILE A 140 -3.42 -7.89 -1.82
C ILE A 140 -3.16 -7.02 -0.59
N HIS A 141 -2.80 -7.66 0.53
CA HIS A 141 -2.30 -7.00 1.73
C HIS A 141 -0.79 -6.84 1.68
N GLU A 142 -0.28 -5.66 1.98
CA GLU A 142 1.15 -5.45 2.10
C GLU A 142 1.67 -5.96 3.45
N VAL A 143 2.73 -6.75 3.41
CA VAL A 143 3.41 -7.24 4.61
C VAL A 143 4.82 -6.67 4.66
N HIS A 144 5.00 -5.62 5.42
CA HIS A 144 6.34 -5.08 5.68
C HIS A 144 7.15 -6.03 6.57
N GLU A 145 8.46 -6.09 6.35
CA GLU A 145 9.37 -6.95 7.13
C GLU A 145 9.20 -6.75 8.65
N GLY A 146 9.01 -5.50 9.10
CA GLY A 146 8.74 -5.16 10.49
C GLY A 146 7.51 -5.85 11.07
N ALA A 147 6.44 -6.04 10.28
CA ALA A 147 5.23 -6.72 10.75
C ALA A 147 5.42 -8.22 11.03
N ILE A 148 6.46 -8.83 10.45
CA ILE A 148 6.79 -10.25 10.66
C ILE A 148 7.67 -10.44 11.89
N LYS A 149 8.51 -9.47 12.25
CA LYS A 149 9.42 -9.55 13.39
C LYS A 149 8.65 -9.55 14.71
N LYS A 150 9.05 -10.43 15.62
CA LYS A 150 8.37 -10.60 16.91
C LYS A 150 8.38 -9.32 17.75
N ASP A 151 9.51 -8.63 17.82
CA ASP A 151 9.69 -7.41 18.60
C ASP A 151 8.75 -6.29 18.16
N MET A 152 8.48 -6.18 16.85
CA MET A 152 7.50 -5.22 16.33
C MET A 152 6.06 -5.66 16.63
N ARG A 153 5.75 -6.97 16.53
CA ARG A 153 4.42 -7.47 16.91
C ARG A 153 4.14 -7.32 18.40
N ASP A 154 5.16 -7.44 19.23
CA ASP A 154 5.07 -7.27 20.70
C ASP A 154 4.65 -5.85 21.11
N LEU A 155 4.63 -4.89 20.17
CA LEU A 155 4.06 -3.56 20.38
C LEU A 155 2.52 -3.57 20.35
N GLY A 156 1.90 -4.58 19.76
CA GLY A 156 0.47 -4.83 19.83
C GLY A 156 0.10 -5.70 21.02
N MET A 157 -1.10 -5.52 21.56
CA MET A 157 -1.63 -6.31 22.68
C MET A 157 -1.92 -7.76 22.24
N TYR A 158 -2.37 -7.96 21.01
CA TYR A 158 -2.77 -9.26 20.48
C TYR A 158 -1.75 -9.75 19.45
N GLU A 159 -1.10 -10.89 19.75
CA GLU A 159 -0.04 -11.49 18.91
C GLU A 159 -0.58 -12.33 17.74
N ASP A 160 -1.88 -12.54 17.65
CA ASP A 160 -2.53 -13.37 16.63
C ASP A 160 -2.68 -12.67 15.29
N ILE A 161 -2.53 -11.34 15.22
CA ILE A 161 -2.54 -10.58 13.96
C ILE A 161 -1.19 -10.78 13.26
N LYS A 162 -1.10 -11.89 12.53
CA LYS A 162 0.08 -12.28 11.76
C LYS A 162 -0.34 -13.15 10.58
N PRO A 163 0.45 -13.19 9.50
CA PRO A 163 0.13 -14.03 8.35
C PRO A 163 0.29 -15.52 8.70
N VAL A 164 -0.70 -16.31 8.33
CA VAL A 164 -0.67 -17.78 8.43
C VAL A 164 -1.00 -18.35 7.05
N ASN A 165 -0.10 -19.17 6.50
CA ASN A 165 -0.27 -19.77 5.17
C ASN A 165 -0.59 -18.74 4.06
N GLY A 166 0.00 -17.56 4.11
CA GLY A 166 -0.18 -16.50 3.11
C GLY A 166 -1.45 -15.67 3.27
N ALA A 167 -2.15 -15.78 4.39
CA ALA A 167 -3.37 -15.02 4.68
C ALA A 167 -3.36 -14.43 6.09
N TYR A 168 -4.03 -13.29 6.25
CA TYR A 168 -4.38 -12.74 7.56
C TYR A 168 -5.84 -13.07 7.89
N GLU A 169 -6.10 -13.39 9.13
CA GLU A 169 -7.45 -13.39 9.68
C GLU A 169 -7.79 -11.96 10.13
N VAL A 170 -8.95 -11.45 9.67
CA VAL A 170 -9.43 -10.13 10.09
C VAL A 170 -9.94 -10.25 11.52
N PRO A 171 -9.41 -9.47 12.49
CA PRO A 171 -9.81 -9.62 13.88
C PRO A 171 -11.25 -9.16 14.12
N ASP A 172 -12.03 -9.99 14.81
CA ASP A 172 -13.42 -9.74 15.20
C ASP A 172 -13.56 -9.25 16.64
N ARG A 173 -12.63 -8.41 17.08
CA ARG A 173 -12.65 -7.74 18.39
C ARG A 173 -13.15 -6.30 18.23
N PRO A 174 -13.66 -5.67 19.33
CA PRO A 174 -14.09 -4.28 19.29
C PRO A 174 -13.03 -3.33 18.73
N GLY A 175 -13.47 -2.25 18.09
CA GLY A 175 -12.60 -1.27 17.45
C GLY A 175 -11.93 -1.85 16.19
N ILE A 176 -10.63 -1.65 16.06
CA ILE A 176 -9.83 -2.23 14.96
C ILE A 176 -9.34 -3.66 15.27
N GLY A 177 -9.68 -4.18 16.44
CA GLY A 177 -9.26 -5.51 16.90
C GLY A 177 -7.83 -5.57 17.43
N GLN A 178 -7.17 -4.42 17.64
CA GLN A 178 -5.80 -4.31 18.20
C GLN A 178 -5.70 -3.10 19.12
N GLU A 179 -4.82 -3.19 20.11
CA GLU A 179 -4.45 -2.11 21.03
C GLU A 179 -2.92 -2.09 21.21
N LEU A 180 -2.39 -1.01 21.77
CA LEU A 180 -0.99 -0.96 22.15
C LEU A 180 -0.74 -1.89 23.35
N SER A 181 0.35 -2.64 23.31
CA SER A 181 0.75 -3.47 24.43
C SER A 181 1.28 -2.63 25.59
N LYS A 182 1.32 -3.24 26.79
CA LYS A 182 1.97 -2.59 27.93
C LYS A 182 3.43 -2.24 27.64
N LYS A 183 4.15 -3.12 26.92
CA LYS A 183 5.52 -2.86 26.49
C LYS A 183 5.61 -1.58 25.65
N ALA A 184 4.74 -1.41 24.66
CA ALA A 184 4.72 -0.22 23.82
C ALA A 184 4.48 1.06 24.64
N LEU A 185 3.60 1.02 25.62
CA LEU A 185 3.31 2.15 26.49
C LEU A 185 4.47 2.47 27.46
N ASP A 186 5.11 1.44 28.02
CA ASP A 186 6.24 1.59 28.96
C ASP A 186 7.51 2.12 28.25
N GLU A 187 7.70 1.77 26.98
CA GLU A 187 8.86 2.17 26.15
C GLU A 187 8.62 3.49 25.38
N ALA A 188 7.40 4.03 25.44
CA ALA A 188 7.06 5.26 24.74
C ALA A 188 7.83 6.47 25.28
N VAL A 189 8.49 7.21 24.40
CA VAL A 189 9.23 8.43 24.75
C VAL A 189 8.29 9.59 25.04
N ASN A 190 7.16 9.66 24.33
CA ASN A 190 6.11 10.66 24.52
C ASN A 190 4.73 10.00 24.40
N VAL A 191 3.83 10.33 25.31
CA VAL A 191 2.43 9.90 25.27
C VAL A 191 1.53 11.12 25.26
N TYR A 192 0.70 11.22 24.20
CA TYR A 192 -0.32 12.28 24.07
C TYR A 192 -1.69 11.62 24.04
N THR A 193 -2.59 12.10 24.89
CA THR A 193 -4.00 11.68 24.88
C THR A 193 -4.86 12.80 24.34
N CYS A 194 -5.65 12.52 23.30
CA CYS A 194 -6.71 13.42 22.85
C CYS A 194 -7.90 13.29 23.81
N GLN A 195 -8.39 14.42 24.34
CA GLN A 195 -9.63 14.50 25.12
C GLN A 195 -10.81 14.76 24.19
#